data_133557831f9968728bb0a16075508e3c
#
_entry.id   133557831f9968728bb0a16075508e3c
#
_cell.length_a   1.000
_cell.length_b   1.000
_cell.length_c   1.000
_cell.angle_alpha   90.00
_cell.angle_beta   90.00
_cell.angle_gamma   90.00
#
_symmetry.space_group_name_H-M   'P 1'
#
loop_
_entity.id
_entity.type
_entity.pdbx_description
1 polymer ?
#
loop_
_entity_poly.entity_id
_entity_poly.type
_entity_poly.pdbx_seq_one_letter_code
_entity_poly.pdbx_strand_id
1 'polypeptide(L)'
;MASGAFQPGTGVAPATLVELSVSCRKLIDADVFSKSDPMCVLFTQDQSKNWKEFGRTEIIWNNLNPDFVKKFVMHYYFEQSQKLKFEVYDVDSKSADLSKHDFLGRMECTLGEIVSAGSKFMRRLVGPKKDSGVIIVGAEEQSSCKEQATLQFCAHKLDKKDFFGKSDPFLTFYKTNEDGSYTVVHRTEVIKKTLNPTWKPFSIPVRSLCNGDYDRTIKIECYDWDADGG
;
A
#
# COMPACT_ATOMS: atom_id res chain seq x y z
N MET A 1 -31.52 21.60 36.23
CA MET A 1 -30.64 20.42 36.21
C MET A 1 -31.47 19.27 35.63
N ALA A 2 -31.32 19.01 34.34
CA ALA A 2 -31.98 17.88 33.67
C ALA A 2 -30.94 16.74 33.54
N SER A 3 -31.14 15.69 34.32
CA SER A 3 -30.38 14.46 34.21
C SER A 3 -30.77 13.73 32.91
N GLY A 4 -29.94 13.87 31.89
CA GLY A 4 -30.07 13.05 30.68
C GLY A 4 -29.79 11.60 31.04
N ALA A 5 -30.83 10.77 31.10
CA ALA A 5 -30.69 9.35 31.27
C ALA A 5 -30.01 8.76 30.03
N PHE A 6 -28.87 8.10 30.23
CA PHE A 6 -28.21 7.28 29.23
C PHE A 6 -29.15 6.13 28.84
N GLN A 7 -29.61 6.06 27.61
CA GLN A 7 -30.37 4.94 27.06
C GLN A 7 -29.38 3.98 26.37
N PRO A 8 -29.09 2.81 26.94
CA PRO A 8 -28.34 1.75 26.25
C PRO A 8 -29.23 1.13 25.17
N GLY A 9 -28.84 1.19 23.92
CA GLY A 9 -29.45 0.35 22.88
C GLY A 9 -29.80 0.99 21.53
N THR A 10 -29.51 2.28 21.27
CA THR A 10 -29.75 2.90 19.94
C THR A 10 -28.50 3.50 19.31
N GLY A 11 -27.33 3.20 19.86
CA GLY A 11 -26.07 3.67 19.30
C GLY A 11 -25.64 2.80 18.11
N VAL A 12 -25.45 3.40 16.94
CA VAL A 12 -24.59 2.83 15.90
C VAL A 12 -23.26 2.50 16.59
N ALA A 13 -22.82 1.23 16.51
CA ALA A 13 -21.53 0.83 17.09
C ALA A 13 -20.45 1.79 16.62
N PRO A 14 -19.63 2.37 17.52
CA PRO A 14 -18.61 3.31 17.14
C PRO A 14 -17.69 2.65 16.11
N ALA A 15 -17.62 3.25 14.92
CA ALA A 15 -16.78 2.80 13.83
C ALA A 15 -15.65 3.79 13.62
N THR A 16 -14.43 3.30 13.62
CA THR A 16 -13.25 4.08 13.25
C THR A 16 -12.92 3.81 11.79
N LEU A 17 -12.63 4.86 11.03
CA LEU A 17 -12.16 4.70 9.67
C LEU A 17 -10.65 4.43 9.70
N VAL A 18 -10.22 3.29 9.18
CA VAL A 18 -8.81 2.90 9.14
C VAL A 18 -8.31 2.77 7.71
N GLU A 19 -7.08 3.20 7.50
CA GLU A 19 -6.33 3.07 6.26
C GLU A 19 -5.32 1.93 6.40
N LEU A 20 -5.40 0.93 5.50
CA LEU A 20 -4.47 -0.18 5.44
C LEU A 20 -3.44 0.04 4.35
N SER A 21 -2.16 -0.01 4.71
CA SER A 21 -1.03 -0.06 3.78
C SER A 21 -0.56 -1.50 3.62
N VAL A 22 -0.11 -1.87 2.42
CA VAL A 22 0.36 -3.22 2.11
C VAL A 22 1.75 -3.15 1.49
N SER A 23 2.62 -4.07 1.90
CA SER A 23 3.89 -4.34 1.25
C SER A 23 4.22 -5.84 1.35
N CYS A 24 5.09 -6.33 0.46
CA CYS A 24 5.57 -7.69 0.53
C CYS A 24 7.10 -7.73 0.50
N ARG A 25 7.65 -8.84 0.99
CA ARG A 25 9.10 -9.08 0.98
C ARG A 25 9.37 -10.53 0.60
N LYS A 26 10.40 -10.70 -0.23
CA LYS A 26 10.87 -12.02 -0.68
C LYS A 26 9.76 -12.86 -1.30
N LEU A 27 8.94 -12.23 -2.15
CA LEU A 27 7.95 -12.98 -2.95
C LEU A 27 8.68 -14.03 -3.79
N ILE A 28 7.99 -15.13 -4.07
CA ILE A 28 8.50 -16.11 -5.03
C ILE A 28 8.57 -15.47 -6.41
N ASP A 29 9.57 -15.90 -7.14
CA ASP A 29 9.71 -15.61 -8.55
C ASP A 29 8.96 -16.70 -9.32
N ALA A 30 7.88 -16.31 -10.01
CA ALA A 30 7.07 -17.23 -10.82
C ALA A 30 7.56 -17.25 -12.27
N ASP A 31 8.19 -16.18 -12.72
CA ASP A 31 8.74 -16.02 -14.05
C ASP A 31 10.12 -16.66 -14.22
N VAL A 32 10.41 -17.07 -15.46
CA VAL A 32 11.70 -17.70 -15.82
C VAL A 32 12.74 -16.67 -16.26
N PHE A 33 12.31 -15.56 -16.86
CA PHE A 33 13.17 -14.55 -17.51
C PHE A 33 13.09 -13.15 -16.91
N SER A 34 12.16 -12.92 -15.98
CA SER A 34 11.95 -11.65 -15.29
C SER A 34 11.57 -11.94 -13.84
N LYS A 35 11.60 -10.92 -12.97
CA LYS A 35 10.97 -11.04 -11.67
C LYS A 35 9.46 -10.88 -11.82
N SER A 36 8.70 -11.47 -10.89
CA SER A 36 7.24 -11.31 -10.85
C SER A 36 6.79 -9.86 -10.79
N ASP A 37 5.61 -9.60 -11.33
CA ASP A 37 4.90 -8.31 -11.38
C ASP A 37 3.75 -8.29 -10.35
N PRO A 38 4.03 -8.16 -9.03
CA PRO A 38 3.04 -8.39 -8.00
C PRO A 38 1.93 -7.36 -7.95
N MET A 39 0.71 -7.87 -7.71
CA MET A 39 -0.49 -7.14 -7.34
C MET A 39 -1.12 -7.82 -6.11
N CYS A 40 -1.58 -7.04 -5.14
CA CYS A 40 -2.28 -7.55 -3.97
C CYS A 40 -3.79 -7.29 -4.10
N VAL A 41 -4.59 -8.32 -3.86
CA VAL A 41 -6.06 -8.26 -3.83
C VAL A 41 -6.55 -8.49 -2.40
N LEU A 42 -7.36 -7.56 -1.90
CA LEU A 42 -8.00 -7.66 -0.60
C LEU A 42 -9.44 -8.16 -0.76
N PHE A 43 -9.77 -9.17 0.03
CA PHE A 43 -11.13 -9.69 0.16
C PHE A 43 -11.64 -9.50 1.60
N THR A 44 -12.92 -9.23 1.71
CA THR A 44 -13.66 -9.24 2.99
C THR A 44 -14.64 -10.41 3.01
N GLN A 45 -14.92 -10.96 4.20
CA GLN A 45 -15.90 -12.01 4.37
C GLN A 45 -17.25 -11.42 4.77
N ASP A 46 -18.30 -11.77 4.05
CA ASP A 46 -19.67 -11.38 4.39
C ASP A 46 -20.28 -12.24 5.53
N GLN A 47 -21.49 -11.91 5.96
CA GLN A 47 -22.20 -12.65 7.02
C GLN A 47 -22.49 -14.11 6.63
N SER A 48 -22.58 -14.41 5.34
CA SER A 48 -22.78 -15.76 4.80
C SER A 48 -21.45 -16.52 4.63
N LYS A 49 -20.35 -15.97 5.14
CA LYS A 49 -18.99 -16.51 5.04
C LYS A 49 -18.42 -16.57 3.62
N ASN A 50 -19.01 -15.85 2.66
CA ASN A 50 -18.46 -15.75 1.33
C ASN A 50 -17.40 -14.66 1.27
N TRP A 51 -16.33 -14.92 0.52
CA TRP A 51 -15.31 -13.92 0.23
C TRP A 51 -15.75 -13.02 -0.92
N LYS A 52 -15.70 -11.72 -0.68
CA LYS A 52 -15.98 -10.69 -1.68
C LYS A 52 -14.76 -9.80 -1.85
N GLU A 53 -14.36 -9.57 -3.10
CA GLU A 53 -13.29 -8.64 -3.41
C GLU A 53 -13.64 -7.23 -2.91
N PHE A 54 -12.74 -6.67 -2.10
CA PHE A 54 -12.82 -5.29 -1.61
C PHE A 54 -12.09 -4.34 -2.54
N GLY A 55 -10.95 -4.76 -3.07
CA GLY A 55 -10.17 -3.98 -4.02
C GLY A 55 -8.79 -4.57 -4.29
N ARG A 56 -8.07 -3.94 -5.20
CA ARG A 56 -6.73 -4.33 -5.66
C ARG A 56 -5.76 -3.17 -5.53
N THR A 57 -4.48 -3.48 -5.35
CA THR A 57 -3.39 -2.50 -5.47
C THR A 57 -3.09 -2.24 -6.96
N GLU A 58 -2.15 -1.33 -7.20
CA GLU A 58 -1.46 -1.25 -8.49
C GLU A 58 -0.50 -2.43 -8.68
N ILE A 59 -0.02 -2.64 -9.90
CA ILE A 59 1.02 -3.60 -10.24
C ILE A 59 2.38 -2.93 -10.04
N ILE A 60 3.30 -3.63 -9.38
CA ILE A 60 4.70 -3.19 -9.27
C ILE A 60 5.56 -4.11 -10.13
N TRP A 61 6.05 -3.59 -11.24
CA TRP A 61 6.78 -4.36 -12.23
C TRP A 61 8.13 -4.87 -11.72
N ASN A 62 8.45 -6.13 -12.03
CA ASN A 62 9.75 -6.78 -11.78
C ASN A 62 10.25 -6.68 -10.32
N ASN A 63 9.38 -6.81 -9.32
CA ASN A 63 9.72 -6.52 -7.94
C ASN A 63 9.23 -7.58 -6.95
N LEU A 64 10.15 -8.31 -6.33
CA LEU A 64 9.83 -9.31 -5.29
C LEU A 64 9.66 -8.70 -3.87
N ASN A 65 9.85 -7.38 -3.74
CA ASN A 65 9.72 -6.64 -2.48
C ASN A 65 8.82 -5.40 -2.63
N PRO A 66 7.61 -5.52 -3.19
CA PRO A 66 6.78 -4.36 -3.52
C PRO A 66 6.30 -3.60 -2.29
N ASP A 67 6.34 -2.26 -2.38
CA ASP A 67 5.65 -1.34 -1.50
C ASP A 67 4.51 -0.69 -2.29
N PHE A 68 3.26 -1.05 -2.00
CA PHE A 68 2.11 -0.55 -2.75
C PHE A 68 1.71 0.86 -2.30
N VAL A 69 1.49 1.77 -3.26
CA VAL A 69 1.01 3.13 -3.01
C VAL A 69 -0.46 3.11 -2.61
N LYS A 70 -1.27 2.30 -3.31
CA LYS A 70 -2.70 2.19 -3.05
C LYS A 70 -2.97 1.67 -1.65
N LYS A 71 -3.85 2.36 -0.93
CA LYS A 71 -4.33 1.99 0.41
C LYS A 71 -5.76 1.48 0.33
N PHE A 72 -6.13 0.66 1.32
CA PHE A 72 -7.51 0.22 1.50
C PHE A 72 -8.09 0.95 2.71
N VAL A 73 -9.19 1.66 2.50
CA VAL A 73 -9.86 2.40 3.58
C VAL A 73 -11.15 1.68 3.93
N MET A 74 -11.33 1.35 5.21
CA MET A 74 -12.50 0.62 5.68
C MET A 74 -12.90 0.99 7.09
N HIS A 75 -14.17 0.76 7.44
CA HIS A 75 -14.65 0.92 8.80
C HIS A 75 -14.19 -0.25 9.68
N TYR A 76 -13.58 0.08 10.80
CA TYR A 76 -13.25 -0.85 11.87
C TYR A 76 -14.32 -0.78 12.96
N TYR A 77 -14.94 -1.92 13.25
CA TYR A 77 -15.90 -2.10 14.31
C TYR A 77 -15.29 -2.95 15.41
N PHE A 78 -14.97 -2.34 16.54
CA PHE A 78 -14.20 -2.96 17.62
C PHE A 78 -14.81 -4.30 18.11
N GLU A 79 -16.14 -4.38 18.18
CA GLU A 79 -16.86 -5.56 18.67
C GLU A 79 -17.09 -6.64 17.61
N GLN A 80 -16.64 -6.43 16.35
CA GLN A 80 -16.90 -7.34 15.25
C GLN A 80 -15.62 -8.04 14.78
N SER A 81 -15.73 -9.35 14.55
CA SER A 81 -14.66 -10.10 13.90
C SER A 81 -14.74 -9.93 12.38
N GLN A 82 -14.12 -8.87 11.87
CA GLN A 82 -14.06 -8.58 10.44
C GLN A 82 -12.93 -9.38 9.79
N LYS A 83 -13.30 -10.46 9.09
CA LYS A 83 -12.34 -11.34 8.41
C LYS A 83 -11.83 -10.71 7.11
N LEU A 84 -10.52 -10.75 6.93
CA LEU A 84 -9.80 -10.28 5.76
C LEU A 84 -8.96 -11.40 5.16
N LYS A 85 -8.85 -11.37 3.83
CA LYS A 85 -7.95 -12.25 3.09
C LYS A 85 -7.20 -11.40 2.06
N PHE A 86 -5.88 -11.47 2.08
CA PHE A 86 -4.99 -10.86 1.11
C PHE A 86 -4.45 -11.96 0.22
N GLU A 87 -4.56 -11.78 -1.09
CA GLU A 87 -3.99 -12.67 -2.09
C GLU A 87 -3.04 -11.86 -2.98
N VAL A 88 -1.86 -12.41 -3.23
CA VAL A 88 -0.84 -11.78 -4.08
C VAL A 88 -0.71 -12.59 -5.35
N TYR A 89 -0.74 -11.90 -6.47
CA TYR A 89 -0.67 -12.47 -7.81
C TYR A 89 0.46 -11.85 -8.60
N ASP A 90 1.11 -12.63 -9.43
CA ASP A 90 1.94 -12.20 -10.55
C ASP A 90 1.06 -11.88 -11.75
N VAL A 91 1.21 -10.74 -12.37
CA VAL A 91 0.27 -10.26 -13.40
C VAL A 91 0.80 -10.52 -14.79
N ASP A 92 0.33 -11.61 -15.43
CA ASP A 92 0.76 -12.07 -16.74
C ASP A 92 -0.03 -11.46 -17.90
N SER A 93 -1.14 -10.80 -17.63
CA SER A 93 -2.03 -10.32 -18.68
C SER A 93 -2.80 -9.06 -18.26
N LYS A 94 -3.44 -8.40 -19.23
CA LYS A 94 -4.35 -7.26 -18.99
C LYS A 94 -5.75 -7.69 -18.54
N SER A 95 -5.99 -8.97 -18.32
CA SER A 95 -7.28 -9.48 -17.87
C SER A 95 -7.56 -9.04 -16.42
N ALA A 96 -8.81 -8.73 -16.11
CA ALA A 96 -9.25 -8.54 -14.72
C ALA A 96 -9.54 -9.87 -14.00
N ASP A 97 -9.55 -10.99 -14.73
CA ASP A 97 -9.81 -12.33 -14.19
C ASP A 97 -8.55 -12.87 -13.50
N LEU A 98 -8.63 -13.07 -12.17
CA LEU A 98 -7.52 -13.56 -11.36
C LEU A 98 -7.02 -14.95 -11.76
N SER A 99 -7.86 -15.76 -12.42
CA SER A 99 -7.46 -17.07 -12.93
C SER A 99 -6.46 -17.01 -14.11
N LYS A 100 -6.19 -15.80 -14.62
CA LYS A 100 -5.23 -15.54 -15.71
C LYS A 100 -3.89 -15.01 -15.21
N HIS A 101 -3.67 -15.07 -13.90
CA HIS A 101 -2.47 -14.59 -13.21
C HIS A 101 -1.93 -15.68 -12.30
N ASP A 102 -0.63 -15.72 -12.12
CA ASP A 102 0.01 -16.70 -11.27
C ASP A 102 -0.14 -16.34 -9.78
N PHE A 103 -0.72 -17.27 -9.02
CA PHE A 103 -0.92 -17.10 -7.59
C PHE A 103 0.40 -17.23 -6.82
N LEU A 104 0.83 -16.17 -6.14
CA LEU A 104 2.07 -16.15 -5.35
C LEU A 104 1.84 -16.57 -3.91
N GLY A 105 0.69 -16.24 -3.32
CA GLY A 105 0.37 -16.63 -1.94
C GLY A 105 -0.76 -15.82 -1.32
N ARG A 106 -1.26 -16.30 -0.18
CA ARG A 106 -2.34 -15.66 0.57
C ARG A 106 -2.06 -15.57 2.06
N MET A 107 -2.74 -14.64 2.71
CA MET A 107 -2.80 -14.50 4.15
C MET A 107 -4.23 -14.18 4.58
N GLU A 108 -4.71 -14.87 5.62
CA GLU A 108 -6.00 -14.61 6.25
C GLU A 108 -5.78 -14.11 7.69
N CYS A 109 -6.56 -13.12 8.09
CA CYS A 109 -6.53 -12.55 9.44
C CYS A 109 -7.84 -11.81 9.74
N THR A 110 -7.92 -11.17 10.89
CA THR A 110 -8.97 -10.20 11.20
C THR A 110 -8.44 -8.78 11.11
N LEU A 111 -9.32 -7.82 10.83
CA LEU A 111 -8.97 -6.41 10.88
C LEU A 111 -8.48 -5.99 12.28
N GLY A 112 -9.05 -6.55 13.34
CA GLY A 112 -8.63 -6.30 14.71
C GLY A 112 -7.18 -6.72 15.01
N GLU A 113 -6.70 -7.85 14.42
CA GLU A 113 -5.29 -8.26 14.52
C GLU A 113 -4.36 -7.23 13.88
N ILE A 114 -4.73 -6.69 12.71
CA ILE A 114 -3.93 -5.67 12.03
C ILE A 114 -3.91 -4.36 12.84
N VAL A 115 -5.09 -3.88 13.26
CA VAL A 115 -5.22 -2.65 14.05
C VAL A 115 -4.43 -2.74 15.36
N SER A 116 -4.49 -3.88 16.04
CA SER A 116 -3.73 -4.11 17.29
C SER A 116 -2.22 -4.12 17.09
N ALA A 117 -1.74 -4.48 15.91
CA ALA A 117 -0.32 -4.48 15.56
C ALA A 117 0.18 -3.11 15.04
N GLY A 118 -0.72 -2.19 14.72
CA GLY A 118 -0.40 -0.86 14.23
C GLY A 118 0.26 -0.87 12.85
N SER A 119 1.45 -0.27 12.75
CA SER A 119 2.14 -0.07 11.47
C SER A 119 2.77 -1.34 10.88
N LYS A 120 2.90 -2.43 11.65
CA LYS A 120 3.70 -3.60 11.23
C LYS A 120 3.09 -4.96 11.60
N PHE A 121 1.93 -5.26 11.05
CA PHE A 121 1.38 -6.61 11.08
C PHE A 121 2.05 -7.46 10.01
N MET A 122 2.90 -8.41 10.41
CA MET A 122 3.69 -9.23 9.50
C MET A 122 3.27 -10.70 9.58
N ARG A 123 3.05 -11.34 8.42
CA ARG A 123 2.73 -12.78 8.31
C ARG A 123 3.39 -13.39 7.07
N ARG A 124 3.73 -14.68 7.15
CA ARG A 124 4.13 -15.46 5.99
C ARG A 124 2.95 -15.70 5.07
N LEU A 125 3.19 -15.62 3.77
CA LEU A 125 2.21 -16.01 2.76
C LEU A 125 2.14 -17.54 2.67
N VAL A 126 0.93 -18.06 2.62
CA VAL A 126 0.64 -19.46 2.28
C VAL A 126 0.44 -19.54 0.78
N GLY A 127 1.37 -20.13 0.07
CA GLY A 127 1.38 -20.17 -1.39
C GLY A 127 1.84 -21.51 -1.96
N PRO A 128 2.16 -21.55 -3.25
CA PRO A 128 2.51 -22.79 -3.97
C PRO A 128 3.86 -23.38 -3.51
N LYS A 129 4.75 -22.55 -2.96
CA LYS A 129 6.05 -23.00 -2.42
C LYS A 129 6.06 -22.87 -0.89
N LYS A 130 6.95 -23.63 -0.23
CA LYS A 130 7.10 -23.60 1.23
C LYS A 130 7.45 -22.19 1.76
N ASP A 131 8.19 -21.41 1.00
CA ASP A 131 8.52 -20.02 1.28
C ASP A 131 8.00 -19.13 0.14
N SER A 132 6.79 -18.63 0.29
CA SER A 132 6.12 -17.76 -0.70
C SER A 132 6.29 -16.27 -0.34
N GLY A 133 7.18 -15.97 0.60
CA GLY A 133 7.44 -14.60 1.06
C GLY A 133 6.60 -14.18 2.27
N VAL A 134 6.65 -12.91 2.55
CA VAL A 134 6.02 -12.27 3.71
C VAL A 134 5.19 -11.09 3.24
N ILE A 135 3.99 -10.97 3.78
CA ILE A 135 3.16 -9.76 3.65
C ILE A 135 3.23 -8.95 4.94
N ILE A 136 3.32 -7.65 4.79
CA ILE A 136 3.32 -6.67 5.88
C ILE A 136 2.14 -5.73 5.64
N VAL A 137 1.25 -5.63 6.62
CA VAL A 137 0.10 -4.74 6.57
C VAL A 137 0.19 -3.77 7.74
N GLY A 138 0.13 -2.47 7.46
CA GLY A 138 0.01 -1.44 8.48
C GLY A 138 -1.42 -0.93 8.55
N ALA A 139 -1.90 -0.58 9.75
CA ALA A 139 -3.16 0.12 9.94
C ALA A 139 -2.91 1.46 10.62
N GLU A 140 -3.57 2.49 10.13
CA GLU A 140 -3.58 3.82 10.74
C GLU A 140 -5.01 4.36 10.75
N GLU A 141 -5.43 4.96 11.86
CA GLU A 141 -6.71 5.66 11.91
C GLU A 141 -6.67 6.85 10.94
N GLN A 142 -7.65 6.94 10.07
CA GLN A 142 -7.66 7.98 9.05
C GLN A 142 -8.14 9.30 9.65
N SER A 143 -7.33 10.35 9.48
CA SER A 143 -7.70 11.72 9.83
C SER A 143 -8.95 12.20 9.08
N SER A 144 -9.74 13.04 9.74
CA SER A 144 -10.87 13.74 9.13
C SER A 144 -10.45 14.91 8.22
N CYS A 145 -9.16 15.19 8.08
CA CYS A 145 -8.62 16.25 7.24
C CYS A 145 -9.07 16.08 5.78
N LYS A 146 -9.68 17.12 5.21
CA LYS A 146 -10.18 17.15 3.82
C LYS A 146 -9.30 17.96 2.88
N GLU A 147 -8.22 18.53 3.39
CA GLU A 147 -7.32 19.38 2.62
C GLU A 147 -6.52 18.59 1.61
N GLN A 148 -6.11 19.28 0.55
CA GLN A 148 -5.23 18.77 -0.50
C GLN A 148 -3.99 19.64 -0.62
N ALA A 149 -2.84 19.01 -0.78
CA ALA A 149 -1.59 19.66 -1.14
C ALA A 149 -1.34 19.48 -2.64
N THR A 150 -1.05 20.58 -3.34
CA THR A 150 -0.55 20.53 -4.73
C THR A 150 0.94 20.80 -4.70
N LEU A 151 1.71 19.86 -5.24
CA LEU A 151 3.17 19.85 -5.16
C LEU A 151 3.75 19.73 -6.58
N GLN A 152 4.89 20.38 -6.81
CA GLN A 152 5.68 20.22 -8.00
C GLN A 152 7.17 20.19 -7.64
N PHE A 153 7.90 19.30 -8.26
CA PHE A 153 9.34 19.11 -8.01
C PHE A 153 10.14 19.17 -9.30
N CYS A 154 11.39 19.60 -9.15
CA CYS A 154 12.43 19.44 -10.16
C CYS A 154 13.75 19.07 -9.47
N ALA A 155 14.66 18.50 -10.21
CA ALA A 155 16.02 18.26 -9.75
C ALA A 155 17.03 18.68 -10.81
N HIS A 156 18.25 18.98 -10.38
CA HIS A 156 19.34 19.41 -11.25
C HIS A 156 20.61 18.61 -10.94
N LYS A 157 21.32 18.21 -11.98
CA LYS A 157 22.61 17.51 -11.89
C LYS A 157 22.52 16.24 -11.03
N LEU A 158 21.46 15.42 -11.25
CA LEU A 158 21.38 14.11 -10.62
C LEU A 158 22.59 13.25 -11.01
N ASP A 159 22.97 12.34 -10.11
CA ASP A 159 24.01 11.36 -10.40
C ASP A 159 23.61 10.48 -11.58
N LYS A 160 24.59 10.20 -12.43
CA LYS A 160 24.44 9.25 -13.52
C LYS A 160 24.62 7.84 -12.96
N LYS A 161 23.58 7.02 -13.01
CA LYS A 161 23.63 5.63 -12.56
C LYS A 161 23.92 4.66 -13.71
N ASP A 162 23.40 4.95 -14.89
CA ASP A 162 23.62 4.12 -16.08
C ASP A 162 25.01 4.32 -16.68
N PHE A 163 25.65 3.20 -17.06
CA PHE A 163 26.95 3.23 -17.69
C PHE A 163 26.88 3.83 -19.13
N PHE A 164 25.80 3.58 -19.87
CA PHE A 164 25.62 4.02 -21.27
C PHE A 164 24.46 5.00 -21.48
N GLY A 165 23.92 5.66 -20.46
CA GLY A 165 22.78 6.54 -20.62
C GLY A 165 22.73 7.69 -19.65
N LYS A 166 21.63 8.43 -19.67
CA LYS A 166 21.19 9.31 -18.59
C LYS A 166 20.13 8.55 -17.80
N SER A 167 20.07 8.80 -16.52
CA SER A 167 19.08 8.20 -15.62
C SER A 167 17.64 8.48 -16.04
N ASP A 168 16.73 7.61 -15.64
CA ASP A 168 15.28 7.68 -15.82
C ASP A 168 14.61 8.00 -14.47
N PRO A 169 14.79 9.23 -13.90
CA PRO A 169 14.45 9.53 -12.53
C PRO A 169 12.95 9.58 -12.23
N PHE A 170 12.57 9.08 -11.05
CA PHE A 170 11.28 9.30 -10.43
C PHE A 170 11.42 9.52 -8.93
N LEU A 171 10.41 10.15 -8.31
CA LEU A 171 10.37 10.40 -6.88
C LEU A 171 9.39 9.45 -6.19
N THR A 172 9.79 8.95 -5.03
CA THR A 172 8.93 8.22 -4.10
C THR A 172 8.81 9.01 -2.80
N PHE A 173 7.57 9.22 -2.36
CA PHE A 173 7.23 9.93 -1.14
C PHE A 173 6.80 8.94 -0.07
N TYR A 174 7.31 9.13 1.14
CA TYR A 174 7.02 8.28 2.29
C TYR A 174 6.57 9.13 3.47
N LYS A 175 5.55 8.70 4.18
CA LYS A 175 5.23 9.19 5.53
C LYS A 175 5.96 8.34 6.57
N THR A 176 6.43 8.97 7.64
CA THR A 176 7.01 8.28 8.79
C THR A 176 5.89 7.70 9.64
N ASN A 177 5.97 6.44 10.03
CA ASN A 177 5.06 5.79 10.96
C ASN A 177 5.49 6.04 12.42
N GLU A 178 4.61 5.76 13.39
CA GLU A 178 4.90 5.93 14.83
C GLU A 178 6.09 5.10 15.31
N ASP A 179 6.31 3.93 14.72
CA ASP A 179 7.45 3.04 15.01
C ASP A 179 8.75 3.45 14.30
N GLY A 180 8.78 4.61 13.62
CA GLY A 180 9.92 5.10 12.84
C GLY A 180 10.09 4.43 11.48
N SER A 181 9.26 3.47 11.12
CA SER A 181 9.23 2.90 9.77
C SER A 181 8.61 3.88 8.77
N TYR A 182 8.67 3.53 7.48
CA TYR A 182 8.17 4.37 6.40
C TYR A 182 7.10 3.65 5.59
N THR A 183 6.05 4.39 5.24
CA THR A 183 5.00 3.93 4.32
C THR A 183 5.00 4.78 3.07
N VAL A 184 5.10 4.15 1.89
CA VAL A 184 5.00 4.86 0.61
C VAL A 184 3.61 5.48 0.46
N VAL A 185 3.56 6.75 0.03
CA VAL A 185 2.29 7.49 -0.13
C VAL A 185 2.06 8.00 -1.53
N HIS A 186 3.13 8.20 -2.31
CA HIS A 186 3.05 8.66 -3.69
C HIS A 186 4.32 8.29 -4.47
N ARG A 187 4.16 8.08 -5.79
CA ARG A 187 5.26 8.05 -6.76
C ARG A 187 4.93 8.99 -7.92
N THR A 188 5.94 9.70 -8.40
CA THR A 188 5.80 10.50 -9.63
C THR A 188 5.88 9.61 -10.86
N GLU A 189 5.61 10.20 -12.02
CA GLU A 189 5.98 9.59 -13.30
C GLU A 189 7.50 9.49 -13.45
N VAL A 190 7.95 8.56 -14.28
CA VAL A 190 9.35 8.40 -14.68
C VAL A 190 9.65 9.37 -15.81
N ILE A 191 10.67 10.21 -15.65
CA ILE A 191 11.17 11.11 -16.72
C ILE A 191 12.38 10.46 -17.39
N LYS A 192 12.20 10.04 -18.63
CA LYS A 192 13.23 9.28 -19.35
C LYS A 192 14.45 10.12 -19.72
N LYS A 193 15.65 9.54 -19.56
CA LYS A 193 16.95 9.99 -20.11
C LYS A 193 17.33 11.42 -19.73
N THR A 194 17.21 11.79 -18.45
CA THR A 194 17.56 13.14 -17.97
C THR A 194 18.24 13.12 -16.60
N LEU A 195 19.14 14.06 -16.37
CA LEU A 195 19.73 14.38 -15.07
C LEU A 195 19.16 15.69 -14.48
N ASN A 196 18.22 16.33 -15.21
CA ASN A 196 17.56 17.55 -14.79
C ASN A 196 16.04 17.41 -15.01
N PRO A 197 15.36 16.50 -14.29
CA PRO A 197 13.94 16.27 -14.46
C PRO A 197 13.11 17.44 -13.91
N THR A 198 11.96 17.68 -14.53
CA THR A 198 10.86 18.45 -13.96
C THR A 198 9.62 17.58 -14.01
N TRP A 199 9.18 17.11 -12.85
CA TRP A 199 7.99 16.28 -12.75
C TRP A 199 6.72 17.11 -12.85
N LYS A 200 5.64 16.50 -13.33
CA LYS A 200 4.33 17.14 -13.40
C LYS A 200 3.82 17.50 -12.01
N PRO A 201 3.10 18.62 -11.88
CA PRO A 201 2.37 18.90 -10.64
C PRO A 201 1.38 17.77 -10.34
N PHE A 202 1.27 17.41 -9.07
CA PHE A 202 0.28 16.44 -8.60
C PHE A 202 -0.42 16.97 -7.35
N SER A 203 -1.67 16.55 -7.14
CA SER A 203 -2.42 16.86 -5.92
C SER A 203 -2.59 15.59 -5.10
N ILE A 204 -2.31 15.68 -3.80
CA ILE A 204 -2.42 14.58 -2.87
C ILE A 204 -3.23 15.04 -1.63
N PRO A 205 -4.19 14.24 -1.13
CA PRO A 205 -4.86 14.54 0.12
C PRO A 205 -3.86 14.63 1.28
N VAL A 206 -3.93 15.68 2.09
CA VAL A 206 -3.05 15.86 3.25
C VAL A 206 -3.16 14.68 4.22
N ARG A 207 -4.36 14.10 4.37
CA ARG A 207 -4.55 12.88 5.16
C ARG A 207 -3.74 11.68 4.65
N SER A 208 -3.53 11.56 3.33
CA SER A 208 -2.71 10.49 2.74
C SER A 208 -1.22 10.79 2.89
N LEU A 209 -0.83 12.06 2.80
CA LEU A 209 0.56 12.50 2.86
C LEU A 209 1.12 12.43 4.29
N CYS A 210 0.41 12.95 5.27
CA CYS A 210 0.88 13.06 6.65
C CYS A 210 -0.23 12.82 7.70
N ASN A 211 -1.37 12.26 7.30
CA ASN A 211 -2.54 12.03 8.16
C ASN A 211 -3.08 13.28 8.87
N GLY A 212 -2.92 14.46 8.26
CA GLY A 212 -3.35 15.74 8.83
C GLY A 212 -2.40 16.32 9.87
N ASP A 213 -1.30 15.67 10.18
CA ASP A 213 -0.23 16.16 11.06
C ASP A 213 0.85 16.83 10.20
N TYR A 214 0.86 18.17 10.19
CA TYR A 214 1.79 18.98 9.40
C TYR A 214 3.23 18.93 9.90
N ASP A 215 3.46 18.50 11.13
CA ASP A 215 4.80 18.32 11.71
C ASP A 215 5.39 16.93 11.41
N ARG A 216 4.59 16.04 10.82
CA ARG A 216 5.02 14.70 10.46
C ARG A 216 6.06 14.72 9.34
N THR A 217 7.18 14.07 9.57
CA THR A 217 8.26 14.00 8.59
C THR A 217 7.85 13.21 7.34
N ILE A 218 8.06 13.83 6.17
CA ILE A 218 7.91 13.22 4.86
C ILE A 218 9.31 12.98 4.29
N LYS A 219 9.62 11.72 4.01
CA LYS A 219 10.86 11.35 3.31
C LYS A 219 10.59 11.32 1.81
N ILE A 220 11.49 11.93 1.01
CA ILE A 220 11.44 11.92 -0.45
C ILE A 220 12.74 11.30 -0.96
N GLU A 221 12.62 10.28 -1.79
CA GLU A 221 13.77 9.63 -2.42
C GLU A 221 13.63 9.68 -3.94
N CYS A 222 14.76 9.94 -4.60
CA CYS A 222 14.86 9.92 -6.07
C CYS A 222 15.51 8.59 -6.48
N TYR A 223 14.82 7.86 -7.35
CA TYR A 223 15.28 6.59 -7.88
C TYR A 223 15.51 6.70 -9.39
N ASP A 224 16.37 5.87 -9.89
CA ASP A 224 16.51 5.57 -11.31
C ASP A 224 15.62 4.37 -11.65
N TRP A 225 14.87 4.45 -12.72
CA TRP A 225 13.97 3.39 -13.15
C TRP A 225 14.71 2.46 -14.11
N ASP A 226 14.87 1.21 -13.72
CA ASP A 226 15.40 0.15 -14.54
C ASP A 226 14.31 -0.83 -14.95
N ALA A 227 14.38 -1.33 -16.18
CA ALA A 227 13.38 -2.25 -16.73
C ALA A 227 13.38 -3.63 -16.02
N ASP A 228 14.48 -3.94 -15.33
CA ASP A 228 14.70 -5.19 -14.60
C ASP A 228 14.39 -5.09 -13.10
N GLY A 229 13.74 -3.97 -12.66
CA GLY A 229 13.20 -3.80 -11.32
C GLY A 229 14.26 -3.61 -10.23
N GLY A 230 15.23 -2.72 -10.49
CA GLY A 230 16.27 -2.33 -9.54
C GLY A 230 15.73 -1.67 -8.27
#